data_c76f6768c02b67a8451ee7365221fc43
#
_entry.id   c76f6768c02b67a8451ee7365221fc43
#
_cell.length_a   1.000
_cell.length_b   1.000
_cell.length_c   1.000
_cell.angle_alpha   90.00
_cell.angle_beta   90.00
_cell.angle_gamma   90.00
#
_symmetry.space_group_name_H-M   'P 1'
#
loop_
_entity.id
_entity.type
_entity.pdbx_description
1 polymer ?
#
loop_
_entity_poly.entity_id
_entity_poly.type
_entity_poly.pdbx_seq_one_letter_code
_entity_poly.pdbx_strand_id
1 'polypeptide(L)'
;MNASVFRYLLRHDFRLELRKFFLKKWMVRYGVILILLLAAALTIWGEGRGFRTQYLLFLSFMLPYLTFMISFRVLIREWKDGTIGWWITLPYSRSSLLLAKFCAAALHTLLVYALFFGGLTILALYSAAVHGLEAVPLQGWFNGEAIIAVILLGQAPLLLTLGLLTAAVTHSRWVALTPLLWVLFGVSGNTLSWMAGILLSDQPEGWANAALPGWIWAAIPGAWVLAGLILAGAIHIVSRQVRF
;
A
#
# COMPACT_ATOMS: atom_id res chain seq x y z
N MET A 1 17.22 -18.63 -14.24
CA MET A 1 16.57 -18.99 -12.95
C MET A 1 15.50 -20.01 -13.20
N ASN A 2 15.50 -21.14 -12.48
CA ASN A 2 14.39 -22.11 -12.57
C ASN A 2 13.10 -21.47 -12.04
N ALA A 3 12.05 -21.44 -12.86
CA ALA A 3 10.75 -20.87 -12.50
C ALA A 3 10.15 -21.51 -11.23
N SER A 4 10.47 -22.78 -10.97
CA SER A 4 10.06 -23.51 -9.75
C SER A 4 10.65 -22.91 -8.47
N VAL A 5 11.93 -22.51 -8.49
CA VAL A 5 12.62 -21.91 -7.34
C VAL A 5 12.07 -20.51 -7.04
N PHE A 6 11.88 -19.69 -8.07
CA PHE A 6 11.28 -18.38 -7.90
C PHE A 6 9.89 -18.46 -7.28
N ARG A 7 9.05 -19.37 -7.78
CA ARG A 7 7.70 -19.61 -7.24
C ARG A 7 7.74 -20.11 -5.78
N TYR A 8 8.74 -20.94 -5.44
CA TYR A 8 8.92 -21.39 -4.06
C TYR A 8 9.27 -20.22 -3.13
N LEU A 9 10.26 -19.40 -3.48
CA LEU A 9 10.69 -18.23 -2.70
C LEU A 9 9.53 -17.24 -2.51
N LEU A 10 8.83 -16.92 -3.60
CA LEU A 10 7.66 -16.05 -3.57
C LEU A 10 6.58 -16.59 -2.61
N ARG A 11 6.24 -17.88 -2.73
CA ARG A 11 5.21 -18.51 -1.90
C ARG A 11 5.63 -18.57 -0.42
N HIS A 12 6.91 -18.82 -0.18
CA HIS A 12 7.47 -18.87 1.17
C HIS A 12 7.37 -17.49 1.84
N ASP A 13 7.88 -16.42 1.21
CA ASP A 13 7.86 -15.07 1.75
C ASP A 13 6.42 -14.56 1.93
N PHE A 14 5.55 -14.79 0.95
CA PHE A 14 4.14 -14.41 1.05
C PHE A 14 3.43 -15.12 2.22
N ARG A 15 3.63 -16.44 2.39
CA ARG A 15 3.04 -17.18 3.50
C ARG A 15 3.54 -16.73 4.88
N LEU A 16 4.84 -16.41 4.97
CA LEU A 16 5.42 -15.91 6.23
C LEU A 16 4.79 -14.58 6.64
N GLU A 17 4.59 -13.66 5.69
CA GLU A 17 3.93 -12.38 5.96
C GLU A 17 2.47 -12.58 6.37
N LEU A 18 1.71 -13.39 5.62
CA LEU A 18 0.32 -13.69 5.96
C LEU A 18 0.19 -14.31 7.35
N ARG A 19 1.04 -15.30 7.65
CA ARG A 19 1.02 -15.96 8.95
C ARG A 19 1.31 -14.98 10.09
N LYS A 20 2.27 -14.08 9.92
CA LYS A 20 2.58 -13.05 10.93
C LYS A 20 1.47 -12.02 11.07
N PHE A 21 0.78 -11.67 9.98
CA PHE A 21 -0.33 -10.72 9.99
C PHE A 21 -1.58 -11.31 10.70
N PHE A 22 -2.01 -12.50 10.29
CA PHE A 22 -3.23 -13.13 10.83
C PHE A 22 -3.03 -13.82 12.18
N LEU A 23 -1.81 -14.26 12.54
CA LEU A 23 -1.57 -14.91 13.83
C LEU A 23 -1.50 -13.94 15.01
N LYS A 24 -1.35 -12.63 14.78
CA LYS A 24 -1.50 -11.65 15.85
C LYS A 24 -2.98 -11.46 16.17
N LYS A 25 -3.54 -12.34 16.99
CA LYS A 25 -4.94 -12.32 17.43
C LYS A 25 -5.43 -10.92 17.85
N TRP A 26 -4.54 -10.12 18.43
CA TRP A 26 -4.88 -8.75 18.83
C TRP A 26 -5.10 -7.82 17.63
N MET A 27 -4.38 -7.96 16.52
CA MET A 27 -4.61 -7.15 15.31
C MET A 27 -6.00 -7.41 14.71
N VAL A 28 -6.41 -8.69 14.66
CA VAL A 28 -7.75 -9.06 14.19
C VAL A 28 -8.81 -8.49 15.14
N ARG A 29 -8.59 -8.57 16.46
CA ARG A 29 -9.51 -7.99 17.46
C ARG A 29 -9.65 -6.48 17.30
N TYR A 30 -8.55 -5.75 17.17
CA TYR A 30 -8.60 -4.29 16.95
C TYR A 30 -9.24 -3.93 15.60
N GLY A 31 -9.01 -4.72 14.54
CA GLY A 31 -9.69 -4.54 13.27
C GLY A 31 -11.20 -4.68 13.40
N VAL A 32 -11.66 -5.73 14.10
CA VAL A 32 -13.10 -5.94 14.36
C VAL A 32 -13.68 -4.81 15.21
N ILE A 33 -12.99 -4.41 16.29
CA ILE A 33 -13.43 -3.30 17.15
C ILE A 33 -13.54 -2.01 16.32
N LEU A 34 -12.56 -1.72 15.46
CA LEU A 34 -12.59 -0.53 14.60
C LEU A 34 -13.78 -0.55 13.66
N ILE A 35 -14.07 -1.68 13.00
CA ILE A 35 -15.23 -1.83 12.12
C ILE A 35 -16.52 -1.61 12.89
N LEU A 36 -16.66 -2.18 14.10
CA LEU A 36 -17.83 -2.00 14.95
C LEU A 36 -18.00 -0.54 15.39
N LEU A 37 -16.90 0.14 15.75
CA LEU A 37 -16.93 1.56 16.12
C LEU A 37 -17.33 2.43 14.93
N LEU A 38 -16.83 2.16 13.72
CA LEU A 38 -17.21 2.87 12.51
C LEU A 38 -18.69 2.61 12.16
N ALA A 39 -19.17 1.37 12.29
CA ALA A 39 -20.57 1.04 12.08
C ALA A 39 -21.49 1.77 13.09
N ALA A 40 -21.11 1.80 14.37
CA ALA A 40 -21.81 2.54 15.41
C ALA A 40 -21.81 4.05 15.12
N ALA A 41 -20.66 4.61 14.70
CA ALA A 41 -20.56 6.02 14.33
C ALA A 41 -21.48 6.36 13.14
N LEU A 42 -21.51 5.50 12.11
CA LEU A 42 -22.43 5.65 10.98
C LEU A 42 -23.90 5.60 11.42
N THR A 43 -24.26 4.72 12.36
CA THR A 43 -25.63 4.61 12.85
C THR A 43 -26.06 5.86 13.63
N ILE A 44 -25.16 6.41 14.48
CA ILE A 44 -25.49 7.52 15.39
C ILE A 44 -25.40 8.87 14.67
N TRP A 45 -24.33 9.09 13.90
CA TRP A 45 -24.00 10.37 13.27
C TRP A 45 -24.03 10.34 11.75
N GLY A 46 -24.56 9.28 11.13
CA GLY A 46 -24.60 9.11 9.68
C GLY A 46 -25.40 10.19 8.94
N GLU A 47 -25.61 9.97 7.67
CA GLU A 47 -26.16 10.90 6.68
C GLU A 47 -27.23 11.84 7.26
N GLY A 48 -27.03 13.15 7.08
CA GLY A 48 -27.93 14.19 7.61
C GLY A 48 -27.61 14.68 9.04
N ARG A 49 -26.71 14.02 9.79
CA ARG A 49 -26.30 14.42 11.16
C ARG A 49 -24.83 14.87 11.25
N GLY A 50 -24.23 15.20 10.11
CA GLY A 50 -22.86 15.77 10.04
C GLY A 50 -21.76 14.82 9.60
N PHE A 51 -21.96 13.52 9.58
CA PHE A 51 -20.98 12.54 9.07
C PHE A 51 -21.47 11.93 7.75
N ARG A 52 -20.80 12.26 6.66
CA ARG A 52 -21.09 11.66 5.35
C ARG A 52 -20.30 10.36 5.19
N THR A 53 -20.95 9.29 4.70
CA THR A 53 -20.32 8.00 4.43
C THR A 53 -19.07 8.14 3.57
N GLN A 54 -19.06 9.09 2.63
CA GLN A 54 -17.91 9.39 1.76
C GLN A 54 -16.63 9.76 2.53
N TYR A 55 -16.73 10.25 3.77
CA TYR A 55 -15.54 10.56 4.59
C TYR A 55 -14.72 9.31 4.97
N LEU A 56 -15.32 8.13 4.93
CA LEU A 56 -14.60 6.88 5.13
C LEU A 56 -13.52 6.66 4.07
N LEU A 57 -13.67 7.24 2.86
CA LEU A 57 -12.65 7.16 1.81
C LEU A 57 -11.34 7.84 2.21
N PHE A 58 -11.37 8.83 3.12
CA PHE A 58 -10.13 9.45 3.63
C PHE A 58 -9.26 8.49 4.44
N LEU A 59 -9.82 7.39 4.95
CA LEU A 59 -9.01 6.35 5.60
C LEU A 59 -8.02 5.69 4.61
N SER A 60 -8.29 5.73 3.32
CA SER A 60 -7.38 5.23 2.28
C SER A 60 -6.05 5.98 2.19
N PHE A 61 -5.96 7.23 2.75
CA PHE A 61 -4.72 8.01 2.76
C PHE A 61 -3.60 7.39 3.59
N MET A 62 -3.90 6.43 4.47
CA MET A 62 -2.88 5.65 5.16
C MET A 62 -2.33 4.47 4.34
N LEU A 63 -2.97 4.08 3.24
CA LEU A 63 -2.54 2.94 2.42
C LEU A 63 -1.17 3.12 1.75
N PRO A 64 -0.76 4.31 1.25
CA PRO A 64 0.59 4.55 0.76
C PRO A 64 1.66 4.26 1.82
N TYR A 65 1.42 4.67 3.07
CA TYR A 65 2.32 4.38 4.19
C TYR A 65 2.41 2.87 4.47
N LEU A 66 1.28 2.17 4.47
CA LEU A 66 1.25 0.72 4.66
C LEU A 66 2.00 -0.01 3.55
N THR A 67 1.83 0.41 2.29
CA THR A 67 2.52 -0.14 1.12
C THR A 67 4.04 -0.04 1.26
N PHE A 68 4.54 1.14 1.59
CA PHE A 68 5.96 1.36 1.84
C PHE A 68 6.46 0.48 3.00
N MET A 69 5.73 0.45 4.12
CA MET A 69 6.11 -0.31 5.31
C MET A 69 6.11 -1.82 5.08
N ILE A 70 5.20 -2.34 4.26
CA ILE A 70 5.18 -3.77 3.90
C ILE A 70 6.50 -4.14 3.22
N SER A 71 6.90 -3.42 2.19
CA SER A 71 8.13 -3.71 1.44
C SER A 71 9.39 -3.45 2.26
N PHE A 72 9.42 -2.36 3.04
CA PHE A 72 10.52 -2.06 3.95
C PHE A 72 10.74 -3.20 4.97
N ARG A 73 9.65 -3.70 5.58
CA ARG A 73 9.71 -4.78 6.56
C ARG A 73 10.15 -6.12 5.99
N VAL A 74 9.75 -6.44 4.77
CA VAL A 74 10.10 -7.70 4.11
C VAL A 74 11.62 -7.84 3.97
N LEU A 75 12.34 -6.76 3.73
CA LEU A 75 13.80 -6.80 3.59
C LEU A 75 14.51 -6.57 4.94
N ILE A 76 14.09 -5.59 5.75
CA ILE A 76 14.73 -5.28 7.05
C ILE A 76 14.69 -6.46 8.01
N ARG A 77 13.70 -7.34 7.87
CA ARG A 77 13.54 -8.54 8.67
C ARG A 77 14.75 -9.46 8.58
N GLU A 78 15.37 -9.58 7.41
CA GLU A 78 16.54 -10.45 7.22
C GLU A 78 17.72 -10.03 8.12
N TRP A 79 17.85 -8.71 8.35
CA TRP A 79 18.85 -8.21 9.34
C TRP A 79 18.41 -8.43 10.77
N LYS A 80 17.16 -8.17 11.08
CA LYS A 80 16.63 -8.32 12.46
C LYS A 80 16.62 -9.76 12.94
N ASP A 81 16.32 -10.70 12.04
CA ASP A 81 16.26 -12.13 12.35
C ASP A 81 17.67 -12.78 12.22
N GLY A 82 18.72 -12.01 11.83
CA GLY A 82 20.08 -12.52 11.62
C GLY A 82 20.24 -13.45 10.42
N THR A 83 19.23 -13.51 9.54
CA THR A 83 19.18 -14.43 8.41
C THR A 83 19.84 -13.89 7.14
N ILE A 84 20.27 -12.62 7.15
CA ILE A 84 20.85 -11.96 5.97
C ILE A 84 22.08 -12.68 5.41
N GLY A 85 22.98 -13.16 6.27
CA GLY A 85 24.17 -13.92 5.86
C GLY A 85 23.79 -15.18 5.09
N TRP A 86 22.87 -15.97 5.65
CA TRP A 86 22.36 -17.17 4.98
C TRP A 86 21.61 -16.83 3.69
N TRP A 87 20.78 -15.80 3.70
CA TRP A 87 20.02 -15.37 2.52
C TRP A 87 20.92 -14.96 1.35
N ILE A 88 22.07 -14.28 1.62
CA ILE A 88 23.01 -13.85 0.59
C ILE A 88 23.86 -15.03 0.06
N THR A 89 24.09 -16.07 0.87
CA THR A 89 24.86 -17.27 0.45
C THR A 89 24.04 -18.27 -0.35
N LEU A 90 22.73 -18.06 -0.51
CA LEU A 90 21.91 -18.90 -1.37
C LEU A 90 22.47 -18.90 -2.81
N PRO A 91 22.44 -20.07 -3.51
CA PRO A 91 23.01 -20.22 -4.86
C PRO A 91 22.14 -19.56 -5.95
N TYR A 92 21.55 -18.41 -5.65
CA TYR A 92 20.68 -17.66 -6.55
C TYR A 92 21.20 -16.25 -6.75
N SER A 93 20.90 -15.66 -7.94
CA SER A 93 21.27 -14.27 -8.17
C SER A 93 20.53 -13.34 -7.18
N ARG A 94 21.23 -12.36 -6.65
CA ARG A 94 20.66 -11.39 -5.70
C ARG A 94 19.49 -10.59 -6.28
N SER A 95 19.54 -10.37 -7.60
CA SER A 95 18.42 -9.78 -8.35
C SER A 95 17.14 -10.64 -8.24
N SER A 96 17.28 -11.96 -8.40
CA SER A 96 16.16 -12.89 -8.29
C SER A 96 15.58 -12.94 -6.88
N LEU A 97 16.44 -12.92 -5.87
CA LEU A 97 16.05 -12.92 -4.47
C LEU A 97 15.27 -11.63 -4.13
N LEU A 98 15.77 -10.45 -4.56
CA LEU A 98 15.11 -9.19 -4.30
C LEU A 98 13.80 -9.04 -5.09
N LEU A 99 13.77 -9.54 -6.34
CA LEU A 99 12.57 -9.56 -7.15
C LEU A 99 11.48 -10.45 -6.53
N ALA A 100 11.84 -11.61 -5.97
CA ALA A 100 10.89 -12.46 -5.25
C ALA A 100 10.29 -11.73 -4.04
N LYS A 101 11.10 -10.98 -3.28
CA LYS A 101 10.62 -10.16 -2.18
C LYS A 101 9.70 -9.02 -2.64
N PHE A 102 10.05 -8.34 -3.73
CA PHE A 102 9.20 -7.33 -4.35
C PHE A 102 7.83 -7.91 -4.73
N CYS A 103 7.80 -9.04 -5.44
CA CYS A 103 6.56 -9.70 -5.84
C CYS A 103 5.74 -10.17 -4.63
N ALA A 104 6.39 -10.70 -3.58
CA ALA A 104 5.70 -11.09 -2.35
C ALA A 104 5.07 -9.89 -1.64
N ALA A 105 5.80 -8.77 -1.56
CA ALA A 105 5.29 -7.51 -1.00
C ALA A 105 4.14 -6.95 -1.84
N ALA A 106 4.24 -7.01 -3.17
CA ALA A 106 3.17 -6.56 -4.08
C ALA A 106 1.89 -7.38 -3.90
N LEU A 107 1.98 -8.71 -3.84
CA LEU A 107 0.82 -9.57 -3.57
C LEU A 107 0.20 -9.30 -2.20
N HIS A 108 1.04 -9.07 -1.18
CA HIS A 108 0.54 -8.71 0.16
C HIS A 108 -0.18 -7.36 0.14
N THR A 109 0.37 -6.36 -0.55
CA THR A 109 -0.25 -5.04 -0.72
C THR A 109 -1.60 -5.14 -1.43
N LEU A 110 -1.68 -5.92 -2.52
CA LEU A 110 -2.95 -6.15 -3.23
C LEU A 110 -4.00 -6.79 -2.33
N LEU A 111 -3.60 -7.76 -1.51
CA LEU A 111 -4.51 -8.38 -0.53
C LEU A 111 -4.98 -7.36 0.52
N VAL A 112 -4.08 -6.53 1.04
CA VAL A 112 -4.43 -5.47 2.00
C VAL A 112 -5.40 -4.47 1.37
N TYR A 113 -5.18 -4.05 0.13
CA TYR A 113 -6.09 -3.16 -0.59
C TYR A 113 -7.46 -3.80 -0.80
N ALA A 114 -7.51 -5.07 -1.25
CA ALA A 114 -8.77 -5.79 -1.45
C ALA A 114 -9.58 -5.91 -0.15
N LEU A 115 -8.93 -6.25 0.96
CA LEU A 115 -9.57 -6.34 2.27
C LEU A 115 -10.02 -4.96 2.78
N PHE A 116 -9.22 -3.92 2.56
CA PHE A 116 -9.53 -2.57 2.99
C PHE A 116 -10.74 -1.99 2.22
N PHE A 117 -10.68 -1.99 0.89
CA PHE A 117 -11.79 -1.50 0.06
C PHE A 117 -13.05 -2.35 0.22
N GLY A 118 -12.90 -3.68 0.27
CA GLY A 118 -14.04 -4.55 0.57
C GLY A 118 -14.69 -4.24 1.93
N GLY A 119 -13.89 -3.96 2.96
CA GLY A 119 -14.38 -3.53 4.26
C GLY A 119 -15.09 -2.18 4.22
N LEU A 120 -14.55 -1.19 3.50
CA LEU A 120 -15.18 0.12 3.32
C LEU A 120 -16.49 0.01 2.53
N THR A 121 -16.53 -0.80 1.46
CA THR A 121 -17.75 -1.07 0.68
C THR A 121 -18.84 -1.68 1.55
N ILE A 122 -18.48 -2.65 2.43
CA ILE A 122 -19.46 -3.24 3.38
C ILE A 122 -20.01 -2.18 4.32
N LEU A 123 -19.18 -1.26 4.83
CA LEU A 123 -19.63 -0.16 5.69
C LEU A 123 -20.53 0.83 4.94
N ALA A 124 -20.25 1.12 3.67
CA ALA A 124 -21.08 1.98 2.85
C ALA A 124 -22.47 1.35 2.57
N LEU A 125 -22.50 0.06 2.24
CA LEU A 125 -23.75 -0.69 2.07
C LEU A 125 -24.55 -0.79 3.39
N TYR A 126 -23.86 -0.98 4.51
CA TYR A 126 -24.49 -0.92 5.83
C TYR A 126 -25.12 0.45 6.10
N SER A 127 -24.41 1.54 5.81
CA SER A 127 -24.94 2.90 5.95
C SER A 127 -26.18 3.11 5.09
N ALA A 128 -26.17 2.64 3.84
CA ALA A 128 -27.31 2.71 2.93
C ALA A 128 -28.51 1.87 3.42
N ALA A 129 -28.26 0.73 4.06
CA ALA A 129 -29.31 -0.10 4.66
C ALA A 129 -29.96 0.56 5.88
N VAL A 130 -29.19 1.31 6.67
CA VAL A 130 -29.69 1.99 7.90
C VAL A 130 -30.40 3.30 7.59
N HIS A 131 -29.84 4.11 6.67
CA HIS A 131 -30.34 5.46 6.39
C HIS A 131 -31.21 5.58 5.13
N GLY A 132 -31.27 4.52 4.33
CA GLY A 132 -31.95 4.49 3.04
C GLY A 132 -31.01 4.73 1.86
N LEU A 133 -31.32 4.11 0.72
CA LEU A 133 -30.52 4.20 -0.51
C LEU A 133 -30.50 5.63 -1.11
N GLU A 134 -31.54 6.42 -0.84
CA GLU A 134 -31.62 7.81 -1.32
C GLU A 134 -30.69 8.74 -0.52
N ALA A 135 -30.47 8.45 0.77
CA ALA A 135 -29.63 9.27 1.63
C ALA A 135 -28.12 9.06 1.36
N VAL A 136 -27.72 7.84 0.95
CA VAL A 136 -26.32 7.50 0.71
C VAL A 136 -26.05 7.44 -0.80
N PRO A 137 -25.28 8.38 -1.37
CA PRO A 137 -24.98 8.43 -2.81
C PRO A 137 -24.00 7.31 -3.21
N LEU A 138 -24.48 6.06 -3.31
CA LEU A 138 -23.66 4.88 -3.62
C LEU A 138 -22.89 5.01 -4.93
N GLN A 139 -23.46 5.64 -5.96
CA GLN A 139 -22.75 5.90 -7.21
C GLN A 139 -21.49 6.75 -6.98
N GLY A 140 -21.62 7.83 -6.20
CA GLY A 140 -20.48 8.67 -5.84
C GLY A 140 -19.46 7.92 -4.97
N TRP A 141 -19.93 7.04 -4.10
CA TRP A 141 -19.07 6.16 -3.33
C TRP A 141 -18.21 5.27 -4.23
N PHE A 142 -18.82 4.49 -5.11
CA PHE A 142 -18.10 3.57 -6.01
C PHE A 142 -17.16 4.31 -6.98
N ASN A 143 -17.58 5.48 -7.46
CA ASN A 143 -16.72 6.32 -8.30
C ASN A 143 -15.49 6.79 -7.53
N GLY A 144 -15.66 7.31 -6.31
CA GLY A 144 -14.55 7.73 -5.44
C GLY A 144 -13.62 6.57 -5.07
N GLU A 145 -14.19 5.41 -4.71
CA GLU A 145 -13.42 4.20 -4.40
C GLU A 145 -12.59 3.74 -5.61
N ALA A 146 -13.17 3.73 -6.82
CA ALA A 146 -12.48 3.36 -8.05
C ALA A 146 -11.33 4.34 -8.38
N ILE A 147 -11.56 5.64 -8.27
CA ILE A 147 -10.54 6.68 -8.48
C ILE A 147 -9.36 6.48 -7.53
N ILE A 148 -9.64 6.31 -6.24
CA ILE A 148 -8.61 6.10 -5.22
C ILE A 148 -7.85 4.80 -5.48
N ALA A 149 -8.55 3.71 -5.83
CA ALA A 149 -7.93 2.43 -6.15
C ALA A 149 -6.99 2.53 -7.34
N VAL A 150 -7.37 3.24 -8.42
CA VAL A 150 -6.51 3.46 -9.61
C VAL A 150 -5.24 4.23 -9.23
N ILE A 151 -5.36 5.31 -8.44
CA ILE A 151 -4.21 6.10 -7.99
C ILE A 151 -3.27 5.23 -7.14
N LEU A 152 -3.82 4.49 -6.17
CA LEU A 152 -3.05 3.64 -5.26
C LEU A 152 -2.35 2.49 -5.99
N LEU A 153 -3.04 1.80 -6.90
CA LEU A 153 -2.46 0.74 -7.72
C LEU A 153 -1.38 1.29 -8.67
N GLY A 154 -1.62 2.48 -9.24
CA GLY A 154 -0.66 3.15 -10.09
C GLY A 154 0.63 3.51 -9.39
N GLN A 155 0.57 3.98 -8.15
CA GLN A 155 1.76 4.37 -7.37
C GLN A 155 2.38 3.23 -6.55
N ALA A 156 1.66 2.11 -6.33
CA ALA A 156 2.12 1.01 -5.48
C ALA A 156 3.52 0.49 -5.85
N PRO A 157 3.88 0.24 -7.13
CA PRO A 157 5.22 -0.22 -7.50
C PRO A 157 6.32 0.76 -7.06
N LEU A 158 6.08 2.07 -7.17
CA LEU A 158 7.02 3.10 -6.73
C LEU A 158 7.25 3.05 -5.22
N LEU A 159 6.19 2.99 -4.43
CA LEU A 159 6.26 2.92 -2.97
C LEU A 159 6.91 1.62 -2.49
N LEU A 160 6.61 0.50 -3.13
CA LEU A 160 7.22 -0.80 -2.83
C LEU A 160 8.74 -0.78 -3.08
N THR A 161 9.17 -0.23 -4.22
CA THR A 161 10.60 -0.16 -4.55
C THR A 161 11.35 0.83 -3.68
N LEU A 162 10.73 1.97 -3.32
CA LEU A 162 11.28 2.90 -2.34
C LEU A 162 11.46 2.26 -0.97
N GLY A 163 10.50 1.46 -0.50
CA GLY A 163 10.63 0.73 0.76
C GLY A 163 11.78 -0.28 0.75
N LEU A 164 11.92 -1.05 -0.33
CA LEU A 164 13.06 -1.98 -0.49
C LEU A 164 14.39 -1.24 -0.59
N LEU A 165 14.46 -0.15 -1.36
CA LEU A 165 15.66 0.66 -1.47
C LEU A 165 16.06 1.24 -0.11
N THR A 166 15.09 1.81 0.63
CA THR A 166 15.33 2.36 1.97
C THR A 166 15.88 1.30 2.91
N ALA A 167 15.29 0.09 2.92
CA ALA A 167 15.77 -1.02 3.73
C ALA A 167 17.21 -1.45 3.33
N ALA A 168 17.53 -1.47 2.04
CA ALA A 168 18.88 -1.79 1.55
C ALA A 168 19.91 -0.71 1.94
N VAL A 169 19.53 0.57 1.80
CA VAL A 169 20.41 1.71 2.11
C VAL A 169 20.72 1.81 3.60
N THR A 170 19.76 1.55 4.48
CA THR A 170 19.97 1.60 5.96
C THR A 170 21.06 0.65 6.45
N HIS A 171 21.35 -0.43 5.72
CA HIS A 171 22.39 -1.42 6.06
C HIS A 171 23.52 -1.46 5.05
N SER A 172 23.75 -0.36 4.35
CA SER A 172 24.82 -0.21 3.35
C SER A 172 25.80 0.90 3.73
N ARG A 173 26.82 1.12 2.88
CA ARG A 173 27.72 2.28 2.99
C ARG A 173 26.99 3.61 2.77
N TRP A 174 25.81 3.59 2.18
CA TRP A 174 25.00 4.74 1.80
C TRP A 174 23.98 5.14 2.86
N VAL A 175 24.14 4.70 4.11
CA VAL A 175 23.20 4.97 5.21
C VAL A 175 22.89 6.47 5.39
N ALA A 176 23.82 7.37 5.05
CA ALA A 176 23.61 8.81 5.07
C ALA A 176 22.49 9.29 4.11
N LEU A 177 22.11 8.51 3.10
CA LEU A 177 20.98 8.82 2.21
C LEU A 177 19.62 8.44 2.78
N THR A 178 19.56 7.72 3.90
CA THR A 178 18.30 7.28 4.52
C THR A 178 17.32 8.43 4.77
N PRO A 179 17.71 9.59 5.35
CA PRO A 179 16.78 10.71 5.53
C PRO A 179 16.18 11.22 4.21
N LEU A 180 16.98 11.29 3.14
CA LEU A 180 16.50 11.70 1.81
C LEU A 180 15.43 10.74 1.28
N LEU A 181 15.62 9.42 1.46
CA LEU A 181 14.63 8.41 1.05
C LEU A 181 13.32 8.54 1.83
N TRP A 182 13.37 8.89 3.11
CA TRP A 182 12.17 9.18 3.90
C TRP A 182 11.45 10.45 3.41
N VAL A 183 12.19 11.48 3.02
CA VAL A 183 11.59 12.68 2.40
C VAL A 183 10.93 12.33 1.06
N LEU A 184 11.61 11.56 0.20
CA LEU A 184 11.06 11.09 -1.08
C LEU A 184 9.81 10.24 -0.87
N PHE A 185 9.80 9.38 0.15
CA PHE A 185 8.60 8.65 0.54
C PHE A 185 7.50 9.61 1.01
N GLY A 186 7.79 10.59 1.86
CA GLY A 186 6.81 11.58 2.32
C GLY A 186 6.15 12.33 1.16
N VAL A 187 6.94 12.74 0.17
CA VAL A 187 6.43 13.40 -1.04
C VAL A 187 5.57 12.44 -1.87
N SER A 188 6.10 11.26 -2.20
CA SER A 188 5.38 10.28 -3.04
C SER A 188 4.17 9.66 -2.34
N GLY A 189 4.23 9.45 -1.02
CA GLY A 189 3.12 8.91 -0.23
C GLY A 189 1.95 9.87 -0.07
N ASN A 190 2.18 11.18 -0.16
CA ASN A 190 1.13 12.21 -0.08
C ASN A 190 0.43 12.50 -1.42
N THR A 191 0.83 11.87 -2.52
CA THR A 191 0.21 12.11 -3.85
C THR A 191 -1.30 11.92 -3.82
N LEU A 192 -1.81 10.93 -3.08
CA LEU A 192 -3.24 10.70 -2.94
C LEU A 192 -3.96 11.90 -2.28
N SER A 193 -3.38 12.48 -1.22
CA SER A 193 -3.95 13.66 -0.55
C SER A 193 -3.97 14.88 -1.46
N TRP A 194 -2.89 15.11 -2.22
CA TRP A 194 -2.82 16.21 -3.19
C TRP A 194 -3.83 16.02 -4.33
N MET A 195 -3.95 14.79 -4.85
CA MET A 195 -4.92 14.46 -5.87
C MET A 195 -6.35 14.64 -5.38
N ALA A 196 -6.65 14.20 -4.15
CA ALA A 196 -7.97 14.41 -3.55
C ALA A 196 -8.29 15.90 -3.42
N GLY A 197 -7.31 16.73 -3.01
CA GLY A 197 -7.44 18.19 -2.99
C GLY A 197 -7.83 18.75 -4.36
N ILE A 198 -7.12 18.35 -5.43
CA ILE A 198 -7.40 18.80 -6.80
C ILE A 198 -8.78 18.31 -7.29
N LEU A 199 -9.09 17.03 -7.05
CA LEU A 199 -10.33 16.42 -7.55
C LEU A 199 -11.59 16.93 -6.84
N LEU A 200 -11.47 17.37 -5.59
CA LEU A 200 -12.61 17.82 -4.77
C LEU A 200 -12.74 19.32 -4.70
N SER A 201 -11.71 20.11 -5.04
CA SER A 201 -11.74 21.58 -4.94
C SER A 201 -12.83 22.20 -5.81
N ASP A 202 -13.09 21.63 -6.98
CA ASP A 202 -14.01 22.17 -7.97
C ASP A 202 -15.36 21.42 -8.04
N GLN A 203 -15.59 20.47 -7.13
CA GLN A 203 -16.76 19.59 -7.18
C GLN A 203 -17.62 19.73 -5.93
N PRO A 204 -18.70 20.56 -5.95
CA PRO A 204 -19.60 20.73 -4.81
C PRO A 204 -20.35 19.43 -4.44
N GLU A 205 -20.48 18.50 -5.38
CA GLU A 205 -21.13 17.19 -5.19
C GLU A 205 -20.15 16.10 -4.73
N GLY A 206 -18.86 16.45 -4.46
CA GLY A 206 -17.84 15.52 -3.99
C GLY A 206 -17.43 14.49 -5.04
N TRP A 207 -17.28 13.22 -4.63
CA TRP A 207 -16.77 12.15 -5.49
C TRP A 207 -17.71 11.69 -6.61
N ALA A 208 -18.98 12.07 -6.58
CA ALA A 208 -19.99 11.56 -7.52
C ALA A 208 -19.64 11.88 -8.99
N ASN A 209 -19.18 13.11 -9.24
CA ASN A 209 -18.83 13.61 -10.57
C ASN A 209 -17.31 13.74 -10.78
N ALA A 210 -16.50 13.32 -9.81
CA ALA A 210 -15.06 13.37 -9.94
C ALA A 210 -14.59 12.47 -11.10
N ALA A 211 -13.70 12.99 -11.94
CA ALA A 211 -13.08 12.27 -13.03
C ALA A 211 -11.55 12.35 -12.92
N LEU A 212 -10.86 11.26 -13.25
CA LEU A 212 -9.40 11.26 -13.28
C LEU A 212 -8.91 12.19 -14.41
N PRO A 213 -8.05 13.17 -14.09
CA PRO A 213 -7.41 13.99 -15.12
C PRO A 213 -6.63 13.14 -16.12
N GLY A 214 -6.68 13.50 -17.40
CA GLY A 214 -6.06 12.69 -18.49
C GLY A 214 -4.55 12.47 -18.32
N TRP A 215 -3.84 13.41 -17.66
CA TRP A 215 -2.40 13.26 -17.41
C TRP A 215 -2.04 12.12 -16.44
N ILE A 216 -2.98 11.64 -15.61
CA ILE A 216 -2.74 10.51 -14.69
C ILE A 216 -2.39 9.24 -15.48
N TRP A 217 -3.04 9.04 -16.63
CA TRP A 217 -2.77 7.88 -17.49
C TRP A 217 -1.35 7.86 -18.05
N ALA A 218 -0.70 9.02 -18.18
CA ALA A 218 0.72 9.12 -18.52
C ALA A 218 1.62 9.01 -17.27
N ALA A 219 1.17 9.51 -16.13
CA ALA A 219 1.93 9.48 -14.87
C ALA A 219 2.12 8.05 -14.33
N ILE A 220 1.12 7.17 -14.47
CA ILE A 220 1.20 5.78 -14.00
C ILE A 220 2.33 5.00 -14.67
N PRO A 221 2.45 4.92 -16.01
CA PRO A 221 3.61 4.30 -16.65
C PRO A 221 4.93 4.94 -16.25
N GLY A 222 4.97 6.27 -16.13
CA GLY A 222 6.16 7.01 -15.65
C GLY A 222 6.59 6.55 -14.25
N ALA A 223 5.65 6.41 -13.32
CA ALA A 223 5.90 5.89 -11.98
C ALA A 223 6.42 4.44 -12.00
N TRP A 224 5.94 3.60 -12.91
CA TRP A 224 6.41 2.22 -13.07
C TRP A 224 7.81 2.13 -13.63
N VAL A 225 8.16 2.98 -14.61
CA VAL A 225 9.54 3.09 -15.12
C VAL A 225 10.47 3.54 -13.99
N LEU A 226 10.09 4.56 -13.23
CA LEU A 226 10.87 5.03 -12.09
C LEU A 226 11.01 3.93 -11.02
N ALA A 227 9.94 3.18 -10.74
CA ALA A 227 9.99 2.03 -9.84
C ALA A 227 11.01 0.98 -10.31
N GLY A 228 11.06 0.69 -11.61
CA GLY A 228 12.06 -0.21 -12.21
C GLY A 228 13.50 0.27 -11.97
N LEU A 229 13.77 1.57 -12.17
CA LEU A 229 15.08 2.17 -11.92
C LEU A 229 15.46 2.10 -10.43
N ILE A 230 14.53 2.41 -9.53
CA ILE A 230 14.74 2.32 -8.08
C ILE A 230 15.02 0.88 -7.66
N LEU A 231 14.28 -0.09 -8.21
CA LEU A 231 14.51 -1.51 -7.94
C LEU A 231 15.89 -1.97 -8.42
N ALA A 232 16.32 -1.51 -9.60
CA ALA A 232 17.67 -1.78 -10.10
C ALA A 232 18.75 -1.19 -9.18
N GLY A 233 18.53 0.02 -8.65
CA GLY A 233 19.38 0.63 -7.62
C GLY A 233 19.45 -0.20 -6.34
N ALA A 234 18.29 -0.66 -5.83
CA ALA A 234 18.22 -1.53 -4.65
C ALA A 234 18.99 -2.85 -4.87
N ILE A 235 18.83 -3.48 -6.05
CA ILE A 235 19.58 -4.69 -6.44
C ILE A 235 21.09 -4.42 -6.44
N HIS A 236 21.51 -3.29 -7.01
CA HIS A 236 22.93 -2.92 -7.05
C HIS A 236 23.51 -2.76 -5.63
N ILE A 237 22.82 -2.06 -4.74
CA ILE A 237 23.25 -1.85 -3.36
C ILE A 237 23.35 -3.18 -2.60
N VAL A 238 22.31 -4.03 -2.67
CA VAL A 238 22.33 -5.35 -2.03
C VAL A 238 23.43 -6.24 -2.59
N SER A 239 23.76 -6.10 -3.88
CA SER A 239 24.78 -6.95 -4.51
C SER A 239 26.22 -6.54 -4.16
N ARG A 240 26.50 -5.27 -3.89
CA ARG A 240 27.88 -4.76 -3.79
C ARG A 240 28.20 -3.98 -2.51
N GLN A 241 27.22 -3.45 -1.81
CA GLN A 241 27.44 -2.43 -0.78
C GLN A 241 26.91 -2.82 0.62
N VAL A 242 26.29 -3.99 0.77
CA VAL A 242 25.79 -4.45 2.07
C VAL A 242 26.97 -4.76 3.00
N ARG A 243 26.91 -4.22 4.23
CA ARG A 243 27.84 -4.53 5.32
C ARG A 243 27.25 -5.64 6.20
N PHE A 244 28.13 -6.55 6.61
CA PHE A 244 27.82 -7.62 7.57
C PHE A 244 28.26 -7.22 8.96
#